data_7ec35fae680214172b8839a43b4e9015
#
_entry.id   7ec35fae680214172b8839a43b4e9015
#
_cell.length_a   1.000
_cell.length_b   1.000
_cell.length_c   1.000
_cell.angle_alpha   90.00
_cell.angle_beta   90.00
_cell.angle_gamma   90.00
#
_symmetry.space_group_name_H-M   'P 1'
#
loop_
_entity.id
_entity.type
_entity.pdbx_description
1 polymer ?
#
loop_
_entity_poly.entity_id
_entity_poly.type
_entity_poly.pdbx_seq_one_letter_code
_entity_poly.pdbx_strand_id
1 'polypeptide(L)'
;MDLSVSINRKMDYTTTILSLVLFVFSALYLLRQAFRRIKIINMVDQLPGPRAYPIIGNALDFMVPRSELMNVFDSRTKKYGPLFRTWAGPVPQIHITRPEHMEIVMSSLKHIDKSKAYTFLQPWLGTGLLTGTGAKWHSHRKMITPTFHFKILDVFVEVFGEKCQTLIENLLKKADGQEFDIYPFITHCALDIICETAMGTQINAQNESDSDYVRAIYDISELTMERTTKPWLHSDLIWKSSKRGARYAHDLSILHGFTNRVISERKVARLADKERIKNHEDDDEFLGKKKRMAFLDLLLEASELGQKLTDDEIREEVDTFMFEGHDTTTAGICWSLFMLGNHPEYQDQVAQELDQIFGDSNLPPTMKDLNEMKYLERVIKESLRLFPSVPFIGRYLGEDTKFDNYIVPAGCVMNLQIFHVHRCPDQFPDPEKFNPDNFLPERTQGRHPYAYIPFSAGPRNCIGQKFAVLEEKTVLSSILRNYRVESVEKLEDLNLMNELILRPESGIRMRIYPRKKTQS
;
A
#
# COMPACT_ATOMS: atom_id res chain seq x y z
N MET A 1 -70.89 -2.39 26.75
CA MET A 1 -69.66 -2.60 27.53
C MET A 1 -68.93 -3.89 27.15
N ASP A 2 -69.59 -4.85 26.48
CA ASP A 2 -68.98 -6.17 26.14
C ASP A 2 -68.12 -6.20 24.86
N LEU A 3 -68.38 -5.33 23.87
CA LEU A 3 -67.63 -5.37 22.62
C LEU A 3 -66.17 -4.86 22.76
N SER A 4 -65.94 -3.82 23.57
CA SER A 4 -64.60 -3.25 23.80
C SER A 4 -63.68 -4.20 24.59
N VAL A 5 -64.25 -4.95 25.54
CA VAL A 5 -63.51 -5.97 26.30
C VAL A 5 -63.15 -7.17 25.44
N SER A 6 -64.01 -7.56 24.48
CA SER A 6 -63.77 -8.64 23.53
C SER A 6 -62.68 -8.28 22.50
N ILE A 7 -62.67 -7.02 22.02
CA ILE A 7 -61.66 -6.52 21.08
C ILE A 7 -60.30 -6.41 21.77
N ASN A 8 -60.22 -5.89 22.99
CA ASN A 8 -58.97 -5.85 23.75
C ASN A 8 -58.41 -7.24 24.07
N ARG A 9 -59.25 -8.22 24.45
CA ARG A 9 -58.77 -9.60 24.63
C ARG A 9 -58.28 -10.26 23.33
N LYS A 10 -58.96 -10.03 22.19
CA LYS A 10 -58.47 -10.54 20.88
C LYS A 10 -57.17 -9.85 20.45
N MET A 11 -56.99 -8.57 20.70
CA MET A 11 -55.75 -7.86 20.47
C MET A 11 -54.60 -8.39 21.38
N ASP A 12 -54.86 -8.68 22.65
CA ASP A 12 -53.91 -9.29 23.57
C ASP A 12 -53.46 -10.69 23.11
N TYR A 13 -54.40 -11.55 22.68
CA TYR A 13 -54.05 -12.88 22.16
C TYR A 13 -53.23 -12.82 20.87
N THR A 14 -53.58 -11.92 19.96
CA THR A 14 -52.84 -11.73 18.70
C THR A 14 -51.41 -11.20 18.94
N THR A 15 -51.26 -10.20 19.81
CA THR A 15 -49.96 -9.68 20.21
C THR A 15 -49.12 -10.71 20.95
N THR A 16 -49.71 -11.54 21.80
CA THR A 16 -49.01 -12.62 22.51
C THR A 16 -48.53 -13.69 21.51
N ILE A 17 -49.39 -14.10 20.58
CA ILE A 17 -49.03 -15.10 19.55
C ILE A 17 -47.91 -14.52 18.63
N LEU A 18 -48.01 -13.28 18.20
CA LEU A 18 -46.97 -12.62 17.40
C LEU A 18 -45.65 -12.55 18.14
N SER A 19 -45.66 -12.18 19.41
CA SER A 19 -44.46 -12.13 20.26
C SER A 19 -43.83 -13.51 20.44
N LEU A 20 -44.63 -14.57 20.62
CA LEU A 20 -44.17 -15.94 20.73
C LEU A 20 -43.54 -16.42 19.42
N VAL A 21 -44.18 -16.10 18.27
CA VAL A 21 -43.65 -16.42 16.92
C VAL A 21 -42.33 -15.72 16.70
N LEU A 22 -42.25 -14.43 17.03
CA LEU A 22 -41.02 -13.63 16.90
C LEU A 22 -39.88 -14.17 17.78
N PHE A 23 -40.23 -14.56 19.01
CA PHE A 23 -39.29 -15.20 19.95
C PHE A 23 -38.76 -16.53 19.40
N VAL A 24 -39.65 -17.41 18.89
CA VAL A 24 -39.25 -18.68 18.30
C VAL A 24 -38.35 -18.49 17.09
N PHE A 25 -38.70 -17.57 16.17
CA PHE A 25 -37.85 -17.26 15.03
C PHE A 25 -36.50 -16.70 15.44
N SER A 26 -36.46 -15.79 16.43
CA SER A 26 -35.24 -15.23 16.99
C SER A 26 -34.38 -16.32 17.65
N ALA A 27 -34.98 -17.22 18.43
CA ALA A 27 -34.30 -18.35 19.06
C ALA A 27 -33.71 -19.32 18.01
N LEU A 28 -34.49 -19.69 16.99
CA LEU A 28 -34.02 -20.53 15.88
C LEU A 28 -32.88 -19.85 15.10
N TYR A 29 -32.98 -18.55 14.84
CA TYR A 29 -31.92 -17.78 14.22
C TYR A 29 -30.63 -17.79 15.06
N LEU A 30 -30.72 -17.53 16.36
CA LEU A 30 -29.59 -17.56 17.29
C LEU A 30 -28.96 -18.95 17.39
N LEU A 31 -29.78 -20.00 17.48
CA LEU A 31 -29.32 -21.39 17.47
C LEU A 31 -28.55 -21.72 16.16
N ARG A 32 -29.10 -21.31 15.00
CA ARG A 32 -28.42 -21.50 13.71
C ARG A 32 -27.09 -20.77 13.68
N GLN A 33 -27.02 -19.53 14.18
CA GLN A 33 -25.77 -18.78 14.27
C GLN A 33 -24.78 -19.44 15.23
N ALA A 34 -25.23 -19.97 16.37
CA ALA A 34 -24.39 -20.68 17.30
C ALA A 34 -23.81 -21.97 16.68
N PHE A 35 -24.64 -22.80 16.01
CA PHE A 35 -24.17 -23.98 15.30
C PHE A 35 -23.15 -23.65 14.20
N ARG A 36 -23.43 -22.60 13.40
CA ARG A 36 -22.49 -22.12 12.38
C ARG A 36 -21.16 -21.70 13.03
N ARG A 37 -21.24 -21.00 14.15
CA ARG A 37 -20.06 -20.56 14.92
C ARG A 37 -19.24 -21.72 15.44
N ILE A 38 -19.87 -22.71 16.04
CA ILE A 38 -19.21 -23.93 16.54
C ILE A 38 -18.53 -24.68 15.40
N LYS A 39 -19.19 -24.80 14.24
CA LYS A 39 -18.60 -25.42 13.05
C LYS A 39 -17.32 -24.66 12.63
N ILE A 40 -17.36 -23.33 12.54
CA ILE A 40 -16.20 -22.50 12.18
C ILE A 40 -15.07 -22.71 13.20
N ILE A 41 -15.36 -22.67 14.50
CA ILE A 41 -14.36 -22.88 15.54
C ILE A 41 -13.71 -24.27 15.40
N ASN A 42 -14.51 -25.30 15.25
CA ASN A 42 -14.00 -26.68 15.14
C ASN A 42 -13.11 -26.87 13.89
N MET A 43 -13.43 -26.21 12.77
CA MET A 43 -12.61 -26.28 11.56
C MET A 43 -11.31 -25.49 11.70
N VAL A 44 -11.40 -24.26 12.22
CA VAL A 44 -10.25 -23.36 12.38
C VAL A 44 -9.28 -23.88 13.45
N ASP A 45 -9.78 -24.45 14.53
CA ASP A 45 -8.94 -24.97 15.62
C ASP A 45 -8.16 -26.24 15.27
N GLN A 46 -8.44 -26.87 14.11
CA GLN A 46 -7.58 -27.92 13.55
C GLN A 46 -6.23 -27.35 13.06
N LEU A 47 -6.19 -26.07 12.68
CA LEU A 47 -4.96 -25.42 12.25
C LEU A 47 -4.02 -25.20 13.44
N PRO A 48 -2.69 -25.33 13.25
CA PRO A 48 -1.73 -24.95 14.27
C PRO A 48 -1.89 -23.47 14.65
N GLY A 49 -1.57 -23.13 15.89
CA GLY A 49 -1.65 -21.75 16.34
C GLY A 49 -1.61 -21.60 17.86
N PRO A 50 -1.47 -20.39 18.37
CA PRO A 50 -1.46 -20.12 19.80
C PRO A 50 -2.82 -20.41 20.44
N ARG A 51 -2.83 -20.75 21.72
CA ARG A 51 -4.06 -20.88 22.51
C ARG A 51 -4.77 -19.52 22.56
N ALA A 52 -6.03 -19.50 22.13
CA ALA A 52 -6.86 -18.31 22.22
C ALA A 52 -7.53 -18.19 23.60
N TYR A 53 -7.59 -16.98 24.14
CA TYR A 53 -8.35 -16.68 25.35
C TYR A 53 -9.82 -16.45 25.01
N PRO A 54 -10.75 -16.83 25.92
CA PRO A 54 -12.17 -16.54 25.72
C PRO A 54 -12.39 -15.05 25.44
N ILE A 55 -13.30 -14.71 24.53
CA ILE A 55 -13.73 -13.36 24.12
C ILE A 55 -12.64 -12.55 23.39
N ILE A 56 -11.43 -12.45 23.94
CA ILE A 56 -10.35 -11.59 23.42
C ILE A 56 -9.45 -12.30 22.38
N GLY A 57 -9.53 -13.64 22.29
CA GLY A 57 -8.68 -14.41 21.38
C GLY A 57 -7.19 -14.28 21.74
N ASN A 58 -6.39 -13.88 20.77
CA ASN A 58 -4.95 -13.64 20.90
C ASN A 58 -4.58 -12.13 20.98
N ALA A 59 -5.54 -11.27 21.31
CA ALA A 59 -5.28 -9.82 21.31
C ALA A 59 -4.13 -9.41 22.24
N LEU A 60 -3.93 -10.10 23.37
CA LEU A 60 -2.84 -9.78 24.30
C LEU A 60 -1.45 -9.99 23.68
N ASP A 61 -1.33 -10.90 22.74
CA ASP A 61 -0.06 -11.18 22.06
C ASP A 61 0.41 -10.03 21.15
N PHE A 62 -0.52 -9.16 20.76
CA PHE A 62 -0.27 -7.98 19.93
C PHE A 62 -0.23 -6.68 20.73
N MET A 63 -0.30 -6.77 22.08
CA MET A 63 -0.13 -5.63 22.98
C MET A 63 1.36 -5.36 23.28
N VAL A 64 2.14 -5.29 22.22
CA VAL A 64 3.58 -4.98 22.25
C VAL A 64 3.81 -3.63 21.57
N PRO A 65 4.98 -2.99 21.79
CA PRO A 65 5.41 -1.85 20.98
C PRO A 65 5.35 -2.17 19.47
N ARG A 66 5.13 -1.16 18.64
CA ARG A 66 5.02 -1.36 17.17
C ARG A 66 6.28 -1.96 16.56
N SER A 67 7.44 -1.59 17.06
CA SER A 67 8.75 -2.15 16.68
C SER A 67 8.90 -3.64 17.01
N GLU A 68 8.08 -4.20 17.92
CA GLU A 68 8.12 -5.63 18.26
C GLU A 68 7.07 -6.47 17.49
N LEU A 69 6.13 -5.84 16.80
CA LEU A 69 5.07 -6.58 16.08
C LEU A 69 5.63 -7.54 15.02
N MET A 70 6.68 -7.14 14.30
CA MET A 70 7.34 -8.02 13.33
C MET A 70 7.92 -9.26 14.00
N ASN A 71 8.56 -9.11 15.16
CA ASN A 71 9.14 -10.20 15.95
C ASN A 71 8.05 -11.18 16.41
N VAL A 72 6.85 -10.67 16.76
CA VAL A 72 5.71 -11.52 17.12
C VAL A 72 5.28 -12.39 15.94
N PHE A 73 5.16 -11.84 14.73
CA PHE A 73 4.81 -12.61 13.54
C PHE A 73 5.91 -13.62 13.16
N ASP A 74 7.16 -13.20 13.19
CA ASP A 74 8.30 -14.05 12.89
C ASP A 74 8.40 -15.25 13.85
N SER A 75 8.32 -15.00 15.15
CA SER A 75 8.34 -16.07 16.18
C SER A 75 7.20 -17.08 16.00
N ARG A 76 6.02 -16.62 15.57
CA ARG A 76 4.87 -17.50 15.32
C ARG A 76 5.01 -18.30 14.04
N THR A 77 5.48 -17.67 12.97
CA THR A 77 5.77 -18.36 11.71
C THR A 77 6.80 -19.47 11.94
N LYS A 78 7.86 -19.19 12.70
CA LYS A 78 8.87 -20.18 13.09
C LYS A 78 8.29 -21.32 13.95
N LYS A 79 7.38 -20.99 14.87
CA LYS A 79 6.82 -21.96 15.82
C LYS A 79 5.71 -22.84 15.24
N TYR A 80 4.81 -22.26 14.45
CA TYR A 80 3.59 -22.94 13.99
C TYR A 80 3.63 -23.32 12.51
N GLY A 81 4.65 -22.89 11.80
CA GLY A 81 4.81 -23.18 10.37
C GLY A 81 4.12 -22.19 9.45
N PRO A 82 4.06 -22.51 8.15
CA PRO A 82 3.66 -21.55 7.13
C PRO A 82 2.14 -21.34 6.99
N LEU A 83 1.34 -22.11 7.69
CA LEU A 83 -0.11 -22.00 7.75
C LEU A 83 -0.55 -22.13 9.21
N PHE A 84 -0.95 -21.04 9.83
CA PHE A 84 -1.39 -21.06 11.22
C PHE A 84 -2.54 -20.07 11.47
N ARG A 85 -3.21 -20.25 12.59
CA ARG A 85 -4.32 -19.40 13.00
C ARG A 85 -4.01 -18.56 14.22
N THR A 86 -4.68 -17.40 14.29
CA THR A 86 -4.89 -16.62 15.50
C THR A 86 -6.36 -16.20 15.58
N TRP A 87 -6.77 -15.64 16.73
CA TRP A 87 -8.11 -15.13 16.93
C TRP A 87 -8.06 -13.66 17.35
N ALA A 88 -8.66 -12.78 16.56
CA ALA A 88 -8.87 -11.37 16.93
C ALA A 88 -10.26 -11.23 17.55
N GLY A 89 -10.35 -11.38 18.88
CA GLY A 89 -11.64 -11.57 19.53
C GLY A 89 -12.37 -12.79 18.95
N PRO A 90 -13.58 -12.62 18.42
CA PRO A 90 -14.33 -13.72 17.80
C PRO A 90 -13.95 -14.00 16.34
N VAL A 91 -13.07 -13.24 15.71
CA VAL A 91 -12.77 -13.34 14.27
C VAL A 91 -11.54 -14.20 14.04
N PRO A 92 -11.64 -15.31 13.28
CA PRO A 92 -10.49 -16.14 12.96
C PRO A 92 -9.60 -15.43 11.93
N GLN A 93 -8.31 -15.44 12.20
CA GLN A 93 -7.24 -14.90 11.37
C GLN A 93 -6.35 -16.05 10.94
N ILE A 94 -6.24 -16.30 9.66
CA ILE A 94 -5.40 -17.34 9.09
C ILE A 94 -4.18 -16.67 8.44
N HIS A 95 -3.00 -17.08 8.86
CA HIS A 95 -1.73 -16.54 8.38
C HIS A 95 -1.11 -17.53 7.39
N ILE A 96 -0.70 -17.02 6.24
CA ILE A 96 -0.05 -17.79 5.18
C ILE A 96 1.27 -17.16 4.76
N THR A 97 2.31 -17.99 4.58
CA THR A 97 3.67 -17.57 4.23
C THR A 97 4.29 -18.43 3.11
N ARG A 98 3.52 -19.36 2.51
CA ARG A 98 3.97 -20.17 1.37
C ARG A 98 3.43 -19.64 0.04
N PRO A 99 4.23 -19.68 -1.04
CA PRO A 99 3.80 -19.25 -2.36
C PRO A 99 2.53 -19.97 -2.87
N GLU A 100 2.43 -21.27 -2.65
CA GLU A 100 1.28 -22.09 -3.08
C GLU A 100 -0.02 -21.65 -2.39
N HIS A 101 0.06 -21.28 -1.12
CA HIS A 101 -1.10 -20.77 -0.37
C HIS A 101 -1.45 -19.34 -0.82
N MET A 102 -0.44 -18.50 -1.16
CA MET A 102 -0.66 -17.18 -1.74
C MET A 102 -1.42 -17.28 -3.06
N GLU A 103 -1.03 -18.23 -3.93
CA GLU A 103 -1.68 -18.45 -5.22
C GLU A 103 -3.16 -18.77 -5.06
N ILE A 104 -3.53 -19.70 -4.15
CA ILE A 104 -4.94 -20.07 -3.90
C ILE A 104 -5.79 -18.84 -3.60
N VAL A 105 -5.30 -17.93 -2.78
CA VAL A 105 -6.07 -16.74 -2.37
C VAL A 105 -6.03 -15.64 -3.41
N MET A 106 -4.86 -15.35 -3.96
CA MET A 106 -4.65 -14.14 -4.77
C MET A 106 -5.10 -14.29 -6.23
N SER A 107 -5.08 -15.51 -6.78
CA SER A 107 -5.57 -15.78 -8.14
C SER A 107 -7.10 -15.81 -8.23
N SER A 108 -7.79 -16.02 -7.11
CA SER A 108 -9.23 -16.26 -7.07
C SER A 108 -10.04 -14.97 -7.16
N LEU A 109 -11.07 -14.97 -8.01
CA LEU A 109 -12.10 -13.92 -8.05
C LEU A 109 -13.10 -14.01 -6.89
N LYS A 110 -13.16 -15.14 -6.18
CA LYS A 110 -14.05 -15.35 -5.02
C LYS A 110 -13.44 -14.83 -3.72
N HIS A 111 -12.12 -14.66 -3.65
CA HIS A 111 -11.37 -14.16 -2.49
C HIS A 111 -10.84 -12.75 -2.71
N ILE A 112 -11.57 -11.97 -3.52
CA ILE A 112 -11.13 -10.64 -3.97
C ILE A 112 -11.34 -9.55 -2.91
N ASP A 113 -12.26 -9.76 -1.97
CA ASP A 113 -12.65 -8.75 -1.01
C ASP A 113 -11.58 -8.55 0.07
N LYS A 114 -11.33 -7.29 0.38
CA LYS A 114 -10.40 -6.88 1.44
C LYS A 114 -10.92 -7.25 2.81
N SER A 115 -10.02 -7.55 3.75
CA SER A 115 -10.40 -7.85 5.13
C SER A 115 -11.00 -6.63 5.84
N LYS A 116 -11.71 -6.88 6.96
CA LYS A 116 -12.37 -5.83 7.73
C LYS A 116 -11.41 -4.72 8.21
N ALA A 117 -10.11 -5.01 8.35
CA ALA A 117 -9.13 -4.00 8.73
C ALA A 117 -9.11 -2.80 7.77
N TYR A 118 -9.38 -3.01 6.49
CA TYR A 118 -9.46 -1.93 5.50
C TYR A 118 -10.64 -0.97 5.72
N THR A 119 -11.66 -1.35 6.48
CA THR A 119 -12.76 -0.42 6.83
C THR A 119 -12.30 0.72 7.73
N PHE A 120 -11.18 0.55 8.46
CA PHE A 120 -10.58 1.62 9.25
C PHE A 120 -9.87 2.69 8.41
N LEU A 121 -9.56 2.39 7.15
CA LEU A 121 -9.06 3.34 6.17
C LEU A 121 -10.19 4.10 5.44
N GLN A 122 -11.43 3.59 5.45
CA GLN A 122 -12.53 4.19 4.70
C GLN A 122 -12.89 5.63 5.10
N PRO A 123 -12.76 6.07 6.36
CA PRO A 123 -12.95 7.48 6.69
C PRO A 123 -12.00 8.40 5.93
N TRP A 124 -10.80 7.91 5.57
CA TRP A 124 -9.82 8.61 4.77
C TRP A 124 -9.98 8.36 3.26
N LEU A 125 -9.83 7.10 2.83
CA LEU A 125 -9.73 6.70 1.42
C LEU A 125 -11.10 6.36 0.79
N GLY A 126 -12.20 6.52 1.54
CA GLY A 126 -13.53 6.15 1.09
C GLY A 126 -13.60 4.70 0.62
N THR A 127 -14.30 4.48 -0.50
CA THR A 127 -14.40 3.20 -1.19
C THR A 127 -13.66 3.22 -2.54
N GLY A 128 -12.58 3.98 -2.61
CA GLY A 128 -11.68 4.03 -3.77
C GLY A 128 -11.00 2.69 -4.07
N LEU A 129 -10.07 2.68 -5.01
CA LEU A 129 -9.50 1.46 -5.60
C LEU A 129 -8.83 0.53 -4.56
N LEU A 130 -8.27 1.06 -3.47
CA LEU A 130 -7.66 0.25 -2.41
C LEU A 130 -8.70 -0.51 -1.57
N THR A 131 -9.73 0.19 -1.09
CA THR A 131 -10.67 -0.30 -0.07
C THR A 131 -11.98 -0.82 -0.66
N GLY A 132 -12.32 -0.42 -1.89
CA GLY A 132 -13.56 -0.74 -2.57
C GLY A 132 -13.72 -2.24 -2.88
N THR A 133 -14.96 -2.69 -3.05
CA THR A 133 -15.34 -4.08 -3.32
C THR A 133 -16.42 -4.16 -4.40
N GLY A 134 -16.72 -5.36 -4.88
CA GLY A 134 -17.83 -5.66 -5.77
C GLY A 134 -17.80 -4.89 -7.10
N ALA A 135 -18.99 -4.56 -7.63
CA ALA A 135 -19.16 -3.94 -8.94
C ALA A 135 -18.49 -2.57 -9.06
N LYS A 136 -18.52 -1.74 -7.99
CA LYS A 136 -17.86 -0.44 -7.97
C LYS A 136 -16.36 -0.60 -8.22
N TRP A 137 -15.70 -1.48 -7.48
CA TRP A 137 -14.27 -1.72 -7.66
C TRP A 137 -13.91 -2.19 -9.07
N HIS A 138 -14.68 -3.13 -9.65
CA HIS A 138 -14.46 -3.62 -11.01
C HIS A 138 -14.59 -2.49 -12.05
N SER A 139 -15.59 -1.63 -11.90
CA SER A 139 -15.82 -0.48 -12.79
C SER A 139 -14.66 0.52 -12.71
N HIS A 140 -14.26 0.92 -11.49
CA HIS A 140 -13.17 1.86 -11.28
C HIS A 140 -11.82 1.30 -11.75
N ARG A 141 -11.51 0.03 -11.42
CA ARG A 141 -10.30 -0.64 -11.90
C ARG A 141 -10.21 -0.64 -13.44
N LYS A 142 -11.30 -0.98 -14.12
CA LYS A 142 -11.36 -0.98 -15.58
C LYS A 142 -11.15 0.41 -16.17
N MET A 143 -11.77 1.42 -15.59
CA MET A 143 -11.68 2.81 -16.03
C MET A 143 -10.26 3.38 -15.84
N ILE A 144 -9.64 3.09 -14.70
CA ILE A 144 -8.35 3.67 -14.32
C ILE A 144 -7.16 2.96 -15.01
N THR A 145 -7.24 1.65 -15.26
CA THR A 145 -6.11 0.87 -15.81
C THR A 145 -5.42 1.51 -17.04
N PRO A 146 -6.14 2.11 -18.01
CA PRO A 146 -5.51 2.74 -19.18
C PRO A 146 -4.56 3.91 -18.87
N THR A 147 -4.72 4.61 -17.72
CA THR A 147 -3.85 5.74 -17.33
C THR A 147 -2.42 5.33 -17.03
N PHE A 148 -2.18 4.04 -16.77
CA PHE A 148 -0.86 3.47 -16.53
C PHE A 148 -0.28 2.76 -17.76
N HIS A 149 -0.79 3.10 -18.97
CA HIS A 149 -0.27 2.55 -20.21
C HIS A 149 1.12 3.13 -20.52
N PHE A 150 2.02 2.33 -21.13
CA PHE A 150 3.42 2.68 -21.36
C PHE A 150 3.64 4.03 -22.06
N LYS A 151 2.77 4.43 -23.00
CA LYS A 151 2.86 5.72 -23.70
C LYS A 151 2.66 6.94 -22.79
N ILE A 152 1.95 6.76 -21.67
CA ILE A 152 1.75 7.79 -20.66
C ILE A 152 2.96 7.82 -19.73
N LEU A 153 3.47 6.64 -19.37
CA LEU A 153 4.64 6.51 -18.52
C LEU A 153 5.91 7.12 -19.14
N ASP A 154 6.04 7.09 -20.47
CA ASP A 154 7.17 7.72 -21.17
C ASP A 154 7.24 9.22 -20.89
N VAL A 155 6.09 9.89 -20.90
CA VAL A 155 5.99 11.33 -20.55
C VAL A 155 6.27 11.56 -19.06
N PHE A 156 5.88 10.64 -18.19
CA PHE A 156 6.09 10.78 -16.74
C PHE A 156 7.57 10.69 -16.37
N VAL A 157 8.38 9.94 -17.13
CA VAL A 157 9.84 9.85 -16.93
C VAL A 157 10.51 11.22 -17.05
N GLU A 158 10.04 12.11 -17.94
CA GLU A 158 10.55 13.49 -18.03
C GLU A 158 10.32 14.24 -16.71
N VAL A 159 9.09 14.15 -16.15
CA VAL A 159 8.76 14.78 -14.86
C VAL A 159 9.60 14.18 -13.72
N PHE A 160 9.78 12.85 -13.69
CA PHE A 160 10.65 12.22 -12.70
C PHE A 160 12.05 12.83 -12.73
N GLY A 161 12.63 12.96 -13.94
CA GLY A 161 13.93 13.58 -14.13
C GLY A 161 14.02 15.02 -13.62
N GLU A 162 13.01 15.85 -13.94
CA GLU A 162 12.93 17.24 -13.46
C GLU A 162 12.89 17.31 -11.93
N LYS A 163 12.05 16.50 -11.27
CA LYS A 163 11.96 16.48 -9.79
C LYS A 163 13.22 15.94 -9.15
N CYS A 164 13.91 14.99 -9.79
CA CYS A 164 15.19 14.50 -9.32
C CYS A 164 16.29 15.56 -9.34
N GLN A 165 16.28 16.53 -10.28
CA GLN A 165 17.25 17.63 -10.26
C GLN A 165 17.14 18.44 -8.98
N THR A 166 15.91 18.82 -8.59
CA THR A 166 15.66 19.51 -7.31
C THR A 166 16.12 18.67 -6.11
N LEU A 167 15.86 17.36 -6.14
CA LEU A 167 16.33 16.44 -5.09
C LEU A 167 17.86 16.47 -4.98
N ILE A 168 18.58 16.37 -6.09
CA ILE A 168 20.06 16.38 -6.12
C ILE A 168 20.60 17.69 -5.57
N GLU A 169 20.00 18.85 -5.93
CA GLU A 169 20.39 20.15 -5.38
C GLU A 169 20.16 20.23 -3.85
N ASN A 170 19.07 19.68 -3.35
CA ASN A 170 18.79 19.63 -1.92
C ASN A 170 19.75 18.68 -1.18
N LEU A 171 20.07 17.53 -1.76
CA LEU A 171 21.04 16.58 -1.21
C LEU A 171 22.48 17.12 -1.25
N LEU A 172 22.82 18.00 -2.18
CA LEU A 172 24.13 18.64 -2.22
C LEU A 172 24.45 19.38 -0.92
N LYS A 173 23.45 19.97 -0.26
CA LYS A 173 23.58 20.64 1.04
C LYS A 173 23.90 19.69 2.19
N LYS A 174 23.74 18.38 1.98
CA LYS A 174 24.02 17.29 2.93
C LYS A 174 25.22 16.44 2.54
N ALA A 175 25.87 16.74 1.42
CA ALA A 175 26.98 15.96 0.87
C ALA A 175 28.34 16.31 1.54
N ASP A 176 28.31 16.60 2.84
CA ASP A 176 29.47 16.94 3.69
C ASP A 176 29.91 15.75 4.57
N GLY A 177 29.26 14.59 4.42
CA GLY A 177 29.51 13.40 5.20
C GLY A 177 28.92 13.41 6.61
N GLN A 178 28.12 14.44 6.96
CA GLN A 178 27.33 14.42 8.20
C GLN A 178 26.14 13.49 8.09
N GLU A 179 25.74 12.95 9.22
CA GLU A 179 24.58 12.10 9.34
C GLU A 179 23.29 12.89 9.21
N PHE A 180 22.35 12.37 8.37
CA PHE A 180 21.00 12.91 8.25
C PHE A 180 20.00 11.81 7.89
N ASP A 181 18.72 12.04 8.12
CA ASP A 181 17.65 11.17 7.65
C ASP A 181 17.29 11.52 6.20
N ILE A 182 17.47 10.56 5.29
CA ILE A 182 17.16 10.76 3.86
C ILE A 182 15.66 10.61 3.57
N TYR A 183 14.90 9.97 4.45
CA TYR A 183 13.50 9.63 4.23
C TYR A 183 12.64 10.85 3.87
N PRO A 184 12.69 11.98 4.57
CA PRO A 184 11.91 13.18 4.23
C PRO A 184 12.24 13.75 2.84
N PHE A 185 13.50 13.70 2.40
CA PHE A 185 13.90 14.18 1.06
C PHE A 185 13.25 13.36 -0.05
N ILE A 186 13.26 12.03 0.09
CA ILE A 186 12.63 11.12 -0.88
C ILE A 186 11.11 11.29 -0.84
N THR A 187 10.50 11.42 0.35
CA THR A 187 9.06 11.63 0.50
C THR A 187 8.57 12.87 -0.25
N HIS A 188 9.26 14.00 -0.09
CA HIS A 188 8.88 15.24 -0.77
C HIS A 188 9.08 15.14 -2.29
N CYS A 189 10.14 14.46 -2.74
CA CYS A 189 10.36 14.21 -4.17
C CYS A 189 9.26 13.33 -4.76
N ALA A 190 8.91 12.23 -4.13
CA ALA A 190 7.84 11.33 -4.56
C ALA A 190 6.47 12.01 -4.55
N LEU A 191 6.23 12.89 -3.55
CA LEU A 191 5.00 13.67 -3.48
C LEU A 191 4.90 14.68 -4.63
N ASP A 192 5.99 15.39 -4.97
CA ASP A 192 6.03 16.28 -6.15
C ASP A 192 5.79 15.49 -7.44
N ILE A 193 6.40 14.31 -7.56
CA ILE A 193 6.24 13.41 -8.71
C ILE A 193 4.78 13.00 -8.90
N ILE A 194 4.12 12.48 -7.86
CA ILE A 194 2.74 11.99 -7.98
C ILE A 194 1.76 13.14 -8.24
N CYS A 195 1.97 14.30 -7.62
CA CYS A 195 1.13 15.47 -7.84
C CYS A 195 1.23 15.98 -9.28
N GLU A 196 2.42 16.05 -9.84
CA GLU A 196 2.57 16.57 -11.21
C GLU A 196 2.16 15.53 -12.26
N THR A 197 2.50 14.27 -12.08
CA THR A 197 2.18 13.21 -13.05
C THR A 197 0.73 12.76 -12.99
N ALA A 198 0.24 12.37 -11.82
CA ALA A 198 -1.10 11.82 -11.67
C ALA A 198 -2.16 12.90 -11.48
N MET A 199 -1.88 13.97 -10.73
CA MET A 199 -2.86 15.02 -10.45
C MET A 199 -2.77 16.21 -11.40
N GLY A 200 -1.65 16.35 -12.13
CA GLY A 200 -1.42 17.47 -13.07
C GLY A 200 -1.28 18.81 -12.36
N THR A 201 -0.81 18.83 -11.12
CA THR A 201 -0.67 20.01 -10.26
C THR A 201 0.72 20.04 -9.65
N GLN A 202 1.39 21.19 -9.69
CA GLN A 202 2.71 21.40 -9.07
C GLN A 202 2.53 21.95 -7.66
N ILE A 203 3.07 21.26 -6.66
CA ILE A 203 2.98 21.64 -5.25
C ILE A 203 4.31 22.10 -4.66
N ASN A 204 5.45 21.75 -5.29
CA ASN A 204 6.82 22.09 -4.89
C ASN A 204 7.16 21.70 -3.42
N ALA A 205 6.73 20.52 -2.99
CA ALA A 205 6.93 20.01 -1.63
C ALA A 205 8.41 19.95 -1.22
N GLN A 206 9.33 19.74 -2.15
CA GLN A 206 10.77 19.72 -1.92
C GLN A 206 11.35 21.06 -1.43
N ASN A 207 10.65 22.17 -1.69
CA ASN A 207 11.04 23.51 -1.26
C ASN A 207 10.40 23.91 0.08
N GLU A 208 9.37 23.18 0.52
CA GLU A 208 8.66 23.39 1.78
C GLU A 208 9.08 22.31 2.78
N SER A 209 9.93 22.68 3.75
CA SER A 209 10.54 21.73 4.69
C SER A 209 9.57 21.09 5.69
N ASP A 210 8.34 21.57 5.80
CA ASP A 210 7.38 21.15 6.84
C ASP A 210 5.97 20.99 6.26
N SER A 211 5.73 19.85 5.63
CA SER A 211 4.42 19.55 5.03
C SER A 211 3.47 18.94 6.06
N ASP A 212 2.44 19.71 6.44
CA ASP A 212 1.33 19.21 7.28
C ASP A 212 0.69 17.95 6.67
N TYR A 213 0.63 17.85 5.34
CA TYR A 213 0.09 16.71 4.63
C TYR A 213 0.91 15.43 4.92
N VAL A 214 2.24 15.51 4.81
CA VAL A 214 3.13 14.36 5.07
C VAL A 214 3.04 13.92 6.53
N ARG A 215 3.03 14.87 7.49
CA ARG A 215 2.84 14.53 8.91
C ARG A 215 1.50 13.85 9.17
N ALA A 216 0.43 14.36 8.59
CA ALA A 216 -0.90 13.78 8.74
C ALA A 216 -0.99 12.35 8.16
N ILE A 217 -0.27 12.03 7.07
CA ILE A 217 -0.14 10.66 6.52
C ILE A 217 0.48 9.71 7.54
N TYR A 218 1.59 10.11 8.17
CA TYR A 218 2.27 9.27 9.16
C TYR A 218 1.40 9.07 10.40
N ASP A 219 0.77 10.13 10.90
CA ASP A 219 -0.11 10.08 12.05
C ASP A 219 -1.33 9.19 11.81
N ILE A 220 -1.99 9.32 10.67
CA ILE A 220 -3.14 8.47 10.29
C ILE A 220 -2.72 7.01 10.11
N SER A 221 -1.54 6.74 9.53
CA SER A 221 -1.01 5.39 9.37
C SER A 221 -0.77 4.72 10.74
N GLU A 222 -0.14 5.43 11.67
CA GLU A 222 0.05 5.01 13.06
C GLU A 222 -1.29 4.71 13.74
N LEU A 223 -2.21 5.67 13.73
CA LEU A 223 -3.51 5.58 14.40
C LEU A 223 -4.38 4.47 13.83
N THR A 224 -4.32 4.25 12.51
CA THR A 224 -5.04 3.16 11.84
C THR A 224 -4.48 1.80 12.24
N MET A 225 -3.15 1.64 12.30
CA MET A 225 -2.53 0.40 12.76
C MET A 225 -2.84 0.15 14.24
N GLU A 226 -2.79 1.17 15.08
CA GLU A 226 -3.18 1.07 16.50
C GLU A 226 -4.65 0.61 16.64
N ARG A 227 -5.55 1.19 15.84
CA ARG A 227 -6.96 0.80 15.82
C ARG A 227 -7.15 -0.65 15.34
N THR A 228 -6.39 -1.08 14.34
CA THR A 228 -6.45 -2.45 13.79
C THR A 228 -5.99 -3.49 14.81
N THR A 229 -4.93 -3.21 15.55
CA THR A 229 -4.31 -4.17 16.49
C THR A 229 -4.98 -4.20 17.86
N LYS A 230 -5.71 -3.15 18.24
CA LYS A 230 -6.37 -3.01 19.55
C LYS A 230 -7.89 -3.19 19.46
N PRO A 231 -8.46 -4.38 19.73
CA PRO A 231 -9.89 -4.68 19.50
C PRO A 231 -10.86 -3.75 20.22
N TRP A 232 -10.50 -3.18 21.38
CA TRP A 232 -11.35 -2.23 22.10
C TRP A 232 -11.51 -0.90 21.38
N LEU A 233 -10.59 -0.55 20.45
CA LEU A 233 -10.71 0.65 19.60
C LEU A 233 -11.55 0.41 18.34
N HIS A 234 -12.03 -0.82 18.09
CA HIS A 234 -12.88 -1.12 16.93
C HIS A 234 -14.26 -0.48 17.03
N SER A 235 -14.76 -0.20 18.25
CA SER A 235 -16.01 0.51 18.44
C SER A 235 -15.86 1.98 18.04
N ASP A 236 -16.68 2.45 17.08
CA ASP A 236 -16.67 3.84 16.64
C ASP A 236 -16.98 4.83 17.77
N LEU A 237 -17.85 4.43 18.73
CA LEU A 237 -18.17 5.25 19.88
C LEU A 237 -16.93 5.48 20.76
N ILE A 238 -16.20 4.40 21.09
CA ILE A 238 -14.97 4.47 21.89
C ILE A 238 -13.89 5.24 21.13
N TRP A 239 -13.74 4.96 19.85
CA TRP A 239 -12.76 5.62 18.99
C TRP A 239 -12.97 7.13 18.97
N LYS A 240 -14.16 7.57 18.55
CA LYS A 240 -14.50 9.01 18.42
C LYS A 240 -14.44 9.78 19.73
N SER A 241 -14.69 9.14 20.88
CA SER A 241 -14.55 9.78 22.20
C SER A 241 -13.13 9.78 22.77
N SER A 242 -12.19 9.14 22.11
CA SER A 242 -10.78 9.08 22.55
C SER A 242 -9.95 10.24 22.01
N LYS A 243 -8.82 10.56 22.71
CA LYS A 243 -7.83 11.53 22.20
C LYS A 243 -7.26 11.11 20.83
N ARG A 244 -7.12 9.79 20.60
CA ARG A 244 -6.67 9.23 19.31
C ARG A 244 -7.65 9.52 18.19
N GLY A 245 -8.95 9.31 18.46
CA GLY A 245 -10.00 9.63 17.47
C GLY A 245 -10.08 11.12 17.15
N ALA A 246 -9.84 12.00 18.13
CA ALA A 246 -9.79 13.43 17.91
C ALA A 246 -8.56 13.82 17.03
N ARG A 247 -7.37 13.25 17.31
CA ARG A 247 -6.16 13.44 16.47
C ARG A 247 -6.43 12.94 15.06
N TYR A 248 -6.96 11.73 14.91
CA TYR A 248 -7.31 11.16 13.61
C TYR A 248 -8.27 12.07 12.80
N ALA A 249 -9.28 12.64 13.45
CA ALA A 249 -10.23 13.54 12.79
C ALA A 249 -9.57 14.86 12.35
N HIS A 250 -8.62 15.38 13.13
CA HIS A 250 -7.82 16.56 12.76
C HIS A 250 -6.97 16.27 11.52
N ASP A 251 -6.19 15.18 11.54
CA ASP A 251 -5.32 14.80 10.43
C ASP A 251 -6.13 14.50 9.15
N LEU A 252 -7.29 13.85 9.31
CA LEU A 252 -8.22 13.62 8.21
C LEU A 252 -8.69 14.93 7.56
N SER A 253 -8.92 15.99 8.35
CA SER A 253 -9.30 17.30 7.81
C SER A 253 -8.17 17.94 6.98
N ILE A 254 -6.91 17.74 7.38
CA ILE A 254 -5.72 18.19 6.63
C ILE A 254 -5.65 17.44 5.30
N LEU A 255 -5.75 16.11 5.31
CA LEU A 255 -5.63 15.29 4.10
C LEU A 255 -6.72 15.60 3.09
N HIS A 256 -7.98 15.60 3.51
CA HIS A 256 -9.10 15.93 2.62
C HIS A 256 -9.07 17.40 2.16
N GLY A 257 -8.63 18.31 3.01
CA GLY A 257 -8.44 19.73 2.64
C GLY A 257 -7.42 19.89 1.52
N PHE A 258 -6.30 19.17 1.62
CA PHE A 258 -5.26 19.16 0.60
C PHE A 258 -5.78 18.57 -0.72
N THR A 259 -6.40 17.40 -0.68
CA THR A 259 -6.93 16.71 -1.86
C THR A 259 -8.01 17.53 -2.57
N ASN A 260 -8.93 18.13 -1.81
CA ASN A 260 -9.97 19.01 -2.39
C ASN A 260 -9.36 20.24 -3.07
N ARG A 261 -8.30 20.82 -2.51
CA ARG A 261 -7.54 21.92 -3.14
C ARG A 261 -6.95 21.47 -4.48
N VAL A 262 -6.24 20.35 -4.52
CA VAL A 262 -5.64 19.78 -5.74
C VAL A 262 -6.72 19.55 -6.82
N ILE A 263 -7.86 18.97 -6.47
CA ILE A 263 -8.96 18.75 -7.41
C ILE A 263 -9.52 20.07 -7.93
N SER A 264 -9.70 21.06 -7.06
CA SER A 264 -10.25 22.37 -7.41
C SER A 264 -9.30 23.14 -8.35
N GLU A 265 -8.01 23.17 -8.04
CA GLU A 265 -6.98 23.80 -8.88
C GLU A 265 -6.94 23.14 -10.26
N ARG A 266 -7.03 21.80 -10.33
CA ARG A 266 -7.04 21.10 -11.61
C ARG A 266 -8.31 21.36 -12.42
N LYS A 267 -9.49 21.43 -11.79
CA LYS A 267 -10.75 21.82 -12.46
C LYS A 267 -10.61 23.22 -13.10
N VAL A 268 -10.07 24.19 -12.37
CA VAL A 268 -9.85 25.56 -12.89
C VAL A 268 -8.86 25.57 -14.07
N ALA A 269 -7.72 24.88 -13.94
CA ALA A 269 -6.73 24.78 -15.01
C ALA A 269 -7.32 24.15 -16.28
N ARG A 270 -8.14 23.10 -16.16
CA ARG A 270 -8.82 22.46 -17.31
C ARG A 270 -9.80 23.39 -18.02
N LEU A 271 -10.54 24.22 -17.27
CA LEU A 271 -11.45 25.20 -17.88
C LEU A 271 -10.67 26.26 -18.68
N ALA A 272 -9.60 26.79 -18.10
CA ALA A 272 -8.72 27.74 -18.79
C ALA A 272 -8.10 27.15 -20.08
N ASP A 273 -7.69 25.87 -20.03
CA ASP A 273 -7.17 25.16 -21.19
C ASP A 273 -8.24 24.97 -22.29
N LYS A 274 -9.49 24.61 -21.93
CA LYS A 274 -10.60 24.50 -22.88
C LYS A 274 -10.93 25.82 -23.56
N GLU A 275 -10.88 26.94 -22.82
CA GLU A 275 -11.09 28.28 -23.36
C GLU A 275 -9.95 28.68 -24.33
N ARG A 276 -8.69 28.36 -24.00
CA ARG A 276 -7.53 28.62 -24.88
C ARG A 276 -7.66 27.85 -26.21
N ILE A 277 -8.01 26.55 -26.14
CA ILE A 277 -8.20 25.71 -27.34
C ILE A 277 -9.32 26.28 -28.21
N LYS A 278 -10.46 26.70 -27.63
CA LYS A 278 -11.55 27.35 -28.37
C LYS A 278 -11.13 28.64 -29.10
N ASN A 279 -10.21 29.36 -28.51
CA ASN A 279 -9.76 30.66 -29.07
C ASN A 279 -8.62 30.53 -30.10
N HIS A 280 -8.00 29.33 -30.24
CA HIS A 280 -6.88 29.05 -31.14
C HIS A 280 -7.15 27.86 -32.08
N GLU A 281 -8.42 27.67 -32.52
CA GLU A 281 -8.82 26.57 -33.42
C GLU A 281 -8.10 26.55 -34.79
N ASP A 282 -7.35 27.59 -35.16
CA ASP A 282 -6.65 27.71 -36.44
C ASP A 282 -5.13 27.46 -36.40
N ASP A 283 -4.52 27.13 -35.22
CA ASP A 283 -3.09 26.90 -35.09
C ASP A 283 -2.74 25.42 -35.08
N ASP A 284 -2.33 24.86 -36.23
CA ASP A 284 -1.84 23.49 -36.40
C ASP A 284 -0.69 23.10 -35.46
N GLU A 285 0.12 24.04 -34.98
CA GLU A 285 1.22 23.84 -34.03
C GLU A 285 0.70 23.49 -32.62
N PHE A 286 -0.52 23.90 -32.26
CA PHE A 286 -1.17 23.61 -30.99
C PHE A 286 -1.82 22.23 -30.95
N LEU A 287 -2.29 21.71 -32.10
CA LEU A 287 -2.89 20.39 -32.26
C LEU A 287 -1.87 19.24 -32.19
N GLY A 288 -0.59 19.51 -32.45
CA GLY A 288 0.50 18.52 -32.45
C GLY A 288 0.99 18.07 -31.07
N LYS A 289 0.84 18.87 -30.03
CA LYS A 289 1.19 18.48 -28.66
C LYS A 289 0.02 17.72 -28.03
N LYS A 290 0.01 16.39 -28.19
CA LYS A 290 -0.88 15.52 -27.42
C LYS A 290 -0.82 15.92 -25.95
N LYS A 291 -1.91 16.53 -25.45
CA LYS A 291 -2.03 17.00 -24.07
C LYS A 291 -1.71 15.84 -23.12
N ARG A 292 -0.78 16.06 -22.21
CA ARG A 292 -0.47 15.15 -21.10
C ARG A 292 -1.74 14.94 -20.30
N MET A 293 -2.41 13.78 -20.43
CA MET A 293 -3.64 13.50 -19.68
C MET A 293 -3.24 12.86 -18.35
N ALA A 294 -3.25 13.66 -17.28
CA ALA A 294 -3.05 13.18 -15.93
C ALA A 294 -4.19 12.23 -15.51
N PHE A 295 -3.93 11.36 -14.53
CA PHE A 295 -4.95 10.47 -13.97
C PHE A 295 -6.22 11.25 -13.54
N LEU A 296 -6.04 12.38 -12.84
CA LEU A 296 -7.16 13.22 -12.40
C LEU A 296 -7.94 13.80 -13.60
N ASP A 297 -7.28 14.12 -14.71
CA ASP A 297 -7.97 14.57 -15.92
C ASP A 297 -8.93 13.53 -16.48
N LEU A 298 -8.53 12.26 -16.46
CA LEU A 298 -9.38 11.16 -16.90
C LEU A 298 -10.61 11.01 -16.00
N LEU A 299 -10.46 11.12 -14.68
CA LEU A 299 -11.59 11.05 -13.75
C LEU A 299 -12.57 12.22 -13.98
N LEU A 300 -12.05 13.43 -14.17
CA LEU A 300 -12.85 14.63 -14.44
C LEU A 300 -13.58 14.51 -15.79
N GLU A 301 -12.90 14.01 -16.81
CA GLU A 301 -13.50 13.78 -18.14
C GLU A 301 -14.59 12.71 -18.10
N ALA A 302 -14.36 11.59 -17.40
CA ALA A 302 -15.35 10.53 -17.20
C ALA A 302 -16.61 11.06 -16.48
N SER A 303 -16.45 11.95 -15.51
CA SER A 303 -17.56 12.63 -14.82
C SER A 303 -18.33 13.55 -15.76
N GLU A 304 -17.64 14.35 -16.58
CA GLU A 304 -18.25 15.26 -17.57
C GLU A 304 -19.03 14.51 -18.65
N LEU A 305 -18.53 13.35 -19.10
CA LEU A 305 -19.18 12.50 -20.11
C LEU A 305 -20.35 11.65 -19.58
N GLY A 306 -20.77 11.88 -18.33
CA GLY A 306 -21.93 11.22 -17.74
C GLY A 306 -21.70 9.78 -17.28
N GLN A 307 -20.45 9.36 -17.11
CA GLN A 307 -20.08 8.07 -16.50
C GLN A 307 -20.24 8.10 -14.97
N LYS A 308 -21.16 8.89 -14.45
CA LYS A 308 -21.66 8.95 -13.06
C LYS A 308 -20.58 8.82 -11.96
N LEU A 309 -19.39 9.43 -12.15
CA LEU A 309 -18.48 9.66 -11.03
C LEU A 309 -18.93 10.91 -10.27
N THR A 310 -19.24 10.75 -9.01
CA THR A 310 -19.52 11.87 -8.10
C THR A 310 -18.21 12.57 -7.69
N ASP A 311 -18.30 13.81 -7.23
CA ASP A 311 -17.13 14.53 -6.69
C ASP A 311 -16.51 13.79 -5.49
N ASP A 312 -17.32 13.10 -4.67
CA ASP A 312 -16.83 12.25 -3.58
C ASP A 312 -16.04 11.05 -4.11
N GLU A 313 -16.50 10.39 -5.17
CA GLU A 313 -15.78 9.27 -5.77
C GLU A 313 -14.48 9.69 -6.44
N ILE A 314 -14.43 10.88 -7.03
CA ILE A 314 -13.18 11.47 -7.55
C ILE A 314 -12.21 11.71 -6.39
N ARG A 315 -12.67 12.31 -5.28
CA ARG A 315 -11.84 12.53 -4.10
C ARG A 315 -11.31 11.21 -3.51
N GLU A 316 -12.17 10.18 -3.37
CA GLU A 316 -11.77 8.86 -2.89
C GLU A 316 -10.64 8.24 -3.71
N GLU A 317 -10.69 8.37 -5.03
CA GLU A 317 -9.61 7.89 -5.91
C GLU A 317 -8.35 8.78 -5.81
N VAL A 318 -8.50 10.10 -5.73
CA VAL A 318 -7.36 11.01 -5.57
C VAL A 318 -6.67 10.79 -4.23
N ASP A 319 -7.41 10.66 -3.12
CA ASP A 319 -6.87 10.31 -1.80
C ASP A 319 -6.09 8.98 -1.87
N THR A 320 -6.67 7.96 -2.55
CA THR A 320 -6.03 6.66 -2.72
C THR A 320 -4.71 6.76 -3.49
N PHE A 321 -4.71 7.44 -4.65
CA PHE A 321 -3.51 7.52 -5.49
C PHE A 321 -2.45 8.46 -4.93
N MET A 322 -2.85 9.52 -4.22
CA MET A 322 -1.92 10.39 -3.49
C MET A 322 -1.16 9.62 -2.42
N PHE A 323 -1.86 8.84 -1.60
CA PHE A 323 -1.23 8.02 -0.55
C PHE A 323 -0.38 6.89 -1.13
N GLU A 324 -0.99 6.04 -1.97
CA GLU A 324 -0.30 4.85 -2.49
C GLU A 324 0.86 5.20 -3.42
N GLY A 325 0.79 6.33 -4.13
CA GLY A 325 1.79 6.71 -5.12
C GLY A 325 3.09 7.23 -4.53
N HIS A 326 3.06 8.02 -3.44
CA HIS A 326 4.30 8.56 -2.88
C HIS A 326 4.89 7.74 -1.74
N ASP A 327 4.07 7.21 -0.82
CA ASP A 327 4.57 6.61 0.41
C ASP A 327 5.21 5.23 0.18
N THR A 328 4.67 4.45 -0.77
CA THR A 328 5.23 3.14 -1.13
C THR A 328 6.53 3.23 -1.92
N THR A 329 6.61 4.15 -2.87
CA THR A 329 7.82 4.40 -3.67
C THR A 329 8.92 5.02 -2.82
N THR A 330 8.57 5.95 -1.92
CA THR A 330 9.50 6.46 -0.89
C THR A 330 10.15 5.32 -0.11
N ALA A 331 9.35 4.39 0.41
CA ALA A 331 9.89 3.26 1.17
C ALA A 331 10.81 2.38 0.31
N GLY A 332 10.40 2.04 -0.92
CA GLY A 332 11.20 1.22 -1.84
C GLY A 332 12.56 1.85 -2.17
N ILE A 333 12.57 3.16 -2.45
CA ILE A 333 13.80 3.93 -2.71
C ILE A 333 14.69 3.98 -1.46
N CYS A 334 14.11 4.32 -0.31
CA CYS A 334 14.84 4.43 0.95
C CYS A 334 15.46 3.09 1.38
N TRP A 335 14.72 1.98 1.26
CA TRP A 335 15.25 0.65 1.53
C TRP A 335 16.37 0.26 0.54
N SER A 336 16.24 0.64 -0.72
CA SER A 336 17.30 0.39 -1.72
C SER A 336 18.57 1.18 -1.40
N LEU A 337 18.46 2.44 -0.98
CA LEU A 337 19.60 3.26 -0.53
C LEU A 337 20.22 2.69 0.74
N PHE A 338 19.40 2.26 1.72
CA PHE A 338 19.87 1.61 2.93
C PHE A 338 20.69 0.34 2.62
N MET A 339 20.19 -0.51 1.74
CA MET A 339 20.91 -1.74 1.36
C MET A 339 22.20 -1.44 0.60
N LEU A 340 22.19 -0.49 -0.32
CA LEU A 340 23.40 -0.07 -1.04
C LEU A 340 24.40 0.64 -0.11
N GLY A 341 23.93 1.36 0.90
CA GLY A 341 24.78 1.98 1.91
C GLY A 341 25.46 0.98 2.85
N ASN A 342 24.86 -0.20 3.05
CA ASN A 342 25.44 -1.31 3.80
C ASN A 342 26.30 -2.24 2.94
N HIS A 343 26.18 -2.19 1.59
CA HIS A 343 26.84 -3.09 0.63
C HIS A 343 27.59 -2.30 -0.44
N PRO A 344 28.75 -1.70 -0.12
CA PRO A 344 29.52 -0.90 -1.06
C PRO A 344 29.91 -1.65 -2.33
N GLU A 345 30.10 -2.98 -2.26
CA GLU A 345 30.40 -3.83 -3.40
C GLU A 345 29.29 -3.85 -4.46
N TYR A 346 28.03 -3.84 -4.05
CA TYR A 346 26.87 -3.76 -4.96
C TYR A 346 26.64 -2.33 -5.42
N GLN A 347 26.92 -1.33 -4.58
CA GLN A 347 26.86 0.07 -4.97
C GLN A 347 27.87 0.39 -6.06
N ASP A 348 29.09 -0.16 -5.98
CA ASP A 348 30.12 0.01 -6.99
C ASP A 348 29.71 -0.63 -8.33
N GLN A 349 29.03 -1.78 -8.33
CA GLN A 349 28.48 -2.40 -9.55
C GLN A 349 27.38 -1.55 -10.18
N VAL A 350 26.46 -1.00 -9.37
CA VAL A 350 25.45 -0.03 -9.87
C VAL A 350 26.15 1.18 -10.49
N ALA A 351 27.17 1.71 -9.81
CA ALA A 351 27.92 2.85 -10.30
C ALA A 351 28.58 2.58 -11.66
N GLN A 352 29.16 1.39 -11.85
CA GLN A 352 29.74 0.96 -13.13
C GLN A 352 28.69 0.86 -14.23
N GLU A 353 27.51 0.29 -13.96
CA GLU A 353 26.41 0.25 -14.93
C GLU A 353 25.99 1.66 -15.34
N LEU A 354 25.82 2.56 -14.37
CA LEU A 354 25.42 3.95 -14.63
C LEU A 354 26.49 4.72 -15.43
N ASP A 355 27.78 4.50 -15.17
CA ASP A 355 28.86 5.10 -15.95
C ASP A 355 28.87 4.61 -17.41
N GLN A 356 28.57 3.32 -17.65
CA GLN A 356 28.44 2.78 -19.00
C GLN A 356 27.24 3.37 -19.77
N ILE A 357 26.11 3.60 -19.08
CA ILE A 357 24.89 4.13 -19.71
C ILE A 357 25.03 5.64 -19.99
N PHE A 358 25.55 6.41 -19.04
CA PHE A 358 25.50 7.88 -19.09
C PHE A 358 26.83 8.54 -19.46
N GLY A 359 27.96 7.86 -19.25
CA GLY A 359 29.27 8.51 -19.40
C GLY A 359 29.34 9.80 -18.57
N ASP A 360 29.75 10.89 -19.22
CA ASP A 360 29.83 12.23 -18.60
C ASP A 360 28.54 13.03 -18.64
N SER A 361 27.46 12.48 -19.22
CA SER A 361 26.17 13.19 -19.31
C SER A 361 25.61 13.49 -17.92
N ASN A 362 25.11 14.71 -17.71
CA ASN A 362 24.35 15.12 -16.52
C ASN A 362 22.84 15.20 -16.80
N LEU A 363 22.41 14.84 -18.01
CA LEU A 363 20.98 14.89 -18.37
C LEU A 363 20.17 13.87 -17.55
N PRO A 364 18.88 14.16 -17.29
CA PRO A 364 17.96 13.21 -16.70
C PRO A 364 17.88 11.92 -17.52
N PRO A 365 17.62 10.76 -16.88
CA PRO A 365 17.46 9.49 -17.58
C PRO A 365 16.24 9.52 -18.49
N THR A 366 16.37 8.94 -19.68
CA THR A 366 15.29 8.67 -20.61
C THR A 366 14.70 7.29 -20.36
N MET A 367 13.52 6.99 -20.93
CA MET A 367 12.92 5.64 -20.89
C MET A 367 13.89 4.57 -21.42
N LYS A 368 14.70 4.90 -22.44
CA LYS A 368 15.71 4.00 -22.97
C LYS A 368 16.77 3.67 -21.93
N ASP A 369 17.31 4.69 -21.27
CA ASP A 369 18.34 4.52 -20.23
C ASP A 369 17.80 3.69 -19.06
N LEU A 370 16.58 3.95 -18.61
CA LEU A 370 15.92 3.17 -17.54
C LEU A 370 15.75 1.68 -17.92
N ASN A 371 15.50 1.40 -19.20
CA ASN A 371 15.40 0.02 -19.69
C ASN A 371 16.77 -0.69 -19.75
N GLU A 372 17.87 0.04 -19.85
CA GLU A 372 19.24 -0.50 -19.86
C GLU A 372 19.77 -0.78 -18.45
N MET A 373 19.24 -0.17 -17.40
CA MET A 373 19.61 -0.37 -15.98
C MET A 373 19.16 -1.75 -15.47
N LYS A 374 19.88 -2.80 -15.84
CA LYS A 374 19.51 -4.18 -15.48
C LYS A 374 20.03 -4.59 -14.09
N TYR A 375 21.21 -4.11 -13.72
CA TYR A 375 21.77 -4.39 -12.41
C TYR A 375 21.03 -3.61 -11.31
N LEU A 376 20.79 -2.31 -11.53
CA LEU A 376 19.98 -1.50 -10.62
C LEU A 376 18.58 -2.09 -10.43
N GLU A 377 17.96 -2.63 -11.51
CA GLU A 377 16.67 -3.31 -11.38
C GLU A 377 16.72 -4.53 -10.46
N ARG A 378 17.81 -5.31 -10.52
CA ARG A 378 18.02 -6.46 -9.63
C ARG A 378 18.21 -6.02 -8.17
N VAL A 379 18.93 -4.92 -7.96
CA VAL A 379 19.11 -4.31 -6.63
C VAL A 379 17.76 -3.88 -6.06
N ILE A 380 16.94 -3.17 -6.83
CA ILE A 380 15.58 -2.76 -6.41
C ILE A 380 14.72 -3.99 -6.06
N LYS A 381 14.73 -5.01 -6.93
CA LYS A 381 13.98 -6.24 -6.68
C LYS A 381 14.42 -6.94 -5.40
N GLU A 382 15.70 -7.00 -5.13
CA GLU A 382 16.24 -7.65 -3.93
C GLU A 382 15.95 -6.81 -2.67
N SER A 383 16.00 -5.49 -2.78
CA SER A 383 15.58 -4.60 -1.69
C SER A 383 14.10 -4.80 -1.34
N LEU A 384 13.23 -4.83 -2.34
CA LEU A 384 11.80 -5.10 -2.15
C LEU A 384 11.51 -6.54 -1.71
N ARG A 385 12.39 -7.49 -1.96
CA ARG A 385 12.29 -8.85 -1.40
C ARG A 385 12.48 -8.83 0.11
N LEU A 386 13.55 -8.20 0.57
CA LEU A 386 13.86 -8.12 2.00
C LEU A 386 12.94 -7.12 2.72
N PHE A 387 12.65 -5.99 2.10
CA PHE A 387 11.84 -4.91 2.67
C PHE A 387 10.71 -4.51 1.73
N PRO A 388 9.68 -5.37 1.56
CA PRO A 388 8.53 -5.00 0.76
C PRO A 388 7.83 -3.80 1.41
N SER A 389 7.56 -2.74 0.63
CA SER A 389 6.90 -1.53 1.15
C SER A 389 5.60 -1.87 1.87
N VAL A 390 4.84 -2.85 1.38
CA VAL A 390 3.63 -3.39 2.04
C VAL A 390 3.90 -4.81 2.52
N PRO A 391 4.22 -5.02 3.82
CA PRO A 391 4.65 -6.33 4.33
C PRO A 391 3.51 -7.34 4.50
N PHE A 392 2.26 -6.86 4.67
CA PHE A 392 1.08 -7.69 4.90
C PHE A 392 -0.13 -7.16 4.15
N ILE A 393 -0.95 -8.05 3.62
CA ILE A 393 -2.26 -7.71 3.06
C ILE A 393 -3.33 -8.66 3.58
N GLY A 394 -4.56 -8.19 3.69
CA GLY A 394 -5.70 -8.94 4.20
C GLY A 394 -6.76 -9.22 3.13
N ARG A 395 -7.32 -10.42 3.14
CA ARG A 395 -8.47 -10.81 2.30
C ARG A 395 -9.53 -11.51 3.14
N TYR A 396 -10.78 -11.48 2.67
CA TYR A 396 -11.81 -12.40 3.13
C TYR A 396 -11.85 -13.65 2.25
N LEU A 397 -11.99 -14.79 2.90
CA LEU A 397 -12.23 -16.05 2.20
C LEU A 397 -13.72 -16.13 1.83
N GLY A 398 -14.03 -16.11 0.52
CA GLY A 398 -15.42 -16.07 0.03
C GLY A 398 -16.14 -17.42 0.06
N GLU A 399 -15.39 -18.53 0.13
CA GLU A 399 -15.93 -19.89 0.20
C GLU A 399 -15.03 -20.79 1.04
N ASP A 400 -15.54 -21.95 1.48
CA ASP A 400 -14.74 -22.96 2.16
C ASP A 400 -13.61 -23.42 1.22
N THR A 401 -12.36 -23.30 1.64
CA THR A 401 -11.19 -23.49 0.78
C THR A 401 -10.19 -24.43 1.43
N LYS A 402 -9.65 -25.34 0.61
CA LYS A 402 -8.66 -26.32 1.06
C LYS A 402 -7.24 -25.72 0.99
N PHE A 403 -6.51 -25.83 2.10
CA PHE A 403 -5.08 -25.56 2.22
C PHE A 403 -4.41 -26.81 2.80
N ASP A 404 -3.54 -27.45 2.04
CA ASP A 404 -2.94 -28.73 2.41
C ASP A 404 -4.00 -29.78 2.85
N ASN A 405 -3.97 -30.19 4.10
CA ASN A 405 -4.92 -31.14 4.68
C ASN A 405 -6.08 -30.46 5.46
N TYR A 406 -6.13 -29.13 5.48
CA TYR A 406 -7.12 -28.36 6.22
C TYR A 406 -8.18 -27.76 5.29
N ILE A 407 -9.40 -27.65 5.78
CA ILE A 407 -10.45 -26.85 5.14
C ILE A 407 -10.68 -25.62 5.99
N VAL A 408 -10.35 -24.46 5.42
CA VAL A 408 -10.59 -23.15 6.05
C VAL A 408 -11.96 -22.66 5.62
N PRO A 409 -12.88 -22.39 6.58
CA PRO A 409 -14.24 -21.98 6.24
C PRO A 409 -14.32 -20.57 5.69
N ALA A 410 -15.34 -20.35 4.85
CA ALA A 410 -15.70 -19.02 4.36
C ALA A 410 -15.91 -18.01 5.50
N GLY A 411 -15.52 -16.77 5.27
CA GLY A 411 -15.62 -15.69 6.25
C GLY A 411 -14.40 -15.55 7.18
N CYS A 412 -13.40 -16.43 7.06
CA CYS A 412 -12.11 -16.22 7.72
C CYS A 412 -11.35 -15.06 7.08
N VAL A 413 -10.60 -14.33 7.90
CA VAL A 413 -9.62 -13.34 7.41
C VAL A 413 -8.33 -14.07 7.08
N MET A 414 -7.87 -13.88 5.85
CA MET A 414 -6.58 -14.39 5.39
C MET A 414 -5.55 -13.26 5.50
N ASN A 415 -4.54 -13.45 6.30
CA ASN A 415 -3.37 -12.57 6.43
C ASN A 415 -2.25 -13.11 5.55
N LEU A 416 -2.04 -12.45 4.42
CA LEU A 416 -1.02 -12.79 3.44
C LEU A 416 0.26 -12.07 3.83
N GLN A 417 1.22 -12.82 4.34
CA GLN A 417 2.47 -12.28 4.89
C GLN A 417 3.54 -12.17 3.80
N ILE A 418 3.52 -11.08 3.03
CA ILE A 418 4.43 -10.84 1.91
C ILE A 418 5.89 -10.84 2.40
N PHE A 419 6.17 -10.20 3.53
CA PHE A 419 7.49 -10.19 4.16
C PHE A 419 8.05 -11.59 4.38
N HIS A 420 7.24 -12.54 4.83
CA HIS A 420 7.67 -13.90 5.10
C HIS A 420 7.71 -14.78 3.84
N VAL A 421 6.78 -14.62 2.91
CA VAL A 421 6.83 -15.40 1.65
C VAL A 421 8.07 -15.08 0.82
N HIS A 422 8.53 -13.82 0.85
CA HIS A 422 9.77 -13.41 0.21
C HIS A 422 11.03 -13.99 0.85
N ARG A 423 10.91 -14.61 2.03
CA ARG A 423 11.97 -15.28 2.78
C ARG A 423 11.81 -16.80 2.82
N CYS A 424 10.99 -17.37 1.93
CA CYS A 424 10.81 -18.82 1.84
C CYS A 424 12.13 -19.49 1.39
N PRO A 425 12.75 -20.36 2.22
CA PRO A 425 14.06 -20.94 1.89
C PRO A 425 14.04 -21.83 0.65
N ASP A 426 12.90 -22.46 0.35
CA ASP A 426 12.71 -23.28 -0.85
C ASP A 426 12.81 -22.45 -2.15
N GLN A 427 12.61 -21.13 -2.06
CA GLN A 427 12.64 -20.21 -3.19
C GLN A 427 13.88 -19.29 -3.18
N PHE A 428 14.40 -19.00 -1.99
CA PHE A 428 15.58 -18.18 -1.75
C PHE A 428 16.48 -18.88 -0.73
N PRO A 429 17.55 -19.58 -1.19
CA PRO A 429 18.38 -20.45 -0.32
C PRO A 429 19.00 -19.74 0.89
N ASP A 430 19.42 -18.48 0.72
CA ASP A 430 19.93 -17.62 1.80
C ASP A 430 18.97 -16.45 2.02
N PRO A 431 17.78 -16.69 2.62
CA PRO A 431 16.66 -15.75 2.56
C PRO A 431 16.92 -14.41 3.24
N GLU A 432 17.82 -14.34 4.23
CA GLU A 432 18.15 -13.08 4.93
C GLU A 432 19.33 -12.33 4.29
N LYS A 433 20.05 -12.96 3.35
CA LYS A 433 21.19 -12.34 2.69
C LYS A 433 20.72 -11.46 1.53
N PHE A 434 21.23 -10.23 1.48
CA PHE A 434 21.05 -9.36 0.33
C PHE A 434 21.93 -9.81 -0.83
N ASN A 435 21.30 -10.23 -1.92
CA ASN A 435 22.01 -10.72 -3.12
C ASN A 435 21.20 -10.40 -4.39
N PRO A 436 21.54 -9.32 -5.12
CA PRO A 436 20.86 -8.95 -6.37
C PRO A 436 20.84 -10.06 -7.43
N ASP A 437 21.76 -11.02 -7.36
CA ASP A 437 21.83 -12.15 -8.28
C ASP A 437 20.69 -13.17 -8.08
N ASN A 438 19.93 -13.06 -6.99
CA ASN A 438 18.67 -13.78 -6.86
C ASN A 438 17.70 -13.49 -8.02
N PHE A 439 17.87 -12.37 -8.73
CA PHE A 439 17.03 -11.96 -9.85
C PHE A 439 17.69 -12.08 -11.23
N LEU A 440 18.79 -12.84 -11.32
CA LEU A 440 19.30 -13.30 -12.60
C LEU A 440 18.29 -14.22 -13.30
N PRO A 441 18.17 -14.17 -14.64
CA PRO A 441 17.21 -15.00 -15.38
C PRO A 441 17.32 -16.49 -15.05
N GLU A 442 18.53 -17.01 -14.93
CA GLU A 442 18.81 -18.42 -14.60
C GLU A 442 18.39 -18.80 -13.17
N ARG A 443 18.41 -17.86 -12.22
CA ARG A 443 17.98 -18.11 -10.83
C ARG A 443 16.47 -17.90 -10.63
N THR A 444 15.83 -17.18 -11.54
CA THR A 444 14.37 -17.00 -11.51
C THR A 444 13.64 -18.13 -12.21
N GLN A 445 14.32 -18.87 -13.07
CA GLN A 445 13.76 -20.03 -13.74
C GLN A 445 13.37 -21.12 -12.74
N GLY A 446 12.10 -21.54 -12.76
CA GLY A 446 11.55 -22.53 -11.82
C GLY A 446 11.11 -21.98 -10.46
N ARG A 447 11.37 -20.69 -10.15
CA ARG A 447 10.83 -20.07 -8.95
C ARG A 447 9.30 -19.95 -9.06
N HIS A 448 8.61 -20.26 -7.97
CA HIS A 448 7.15 -20.14 -7.93
C HIS A 448 6.71 -18.67 -8.17
N PRO A 449 5.74 -18.39 -9.05
CA PRO A 449 5.34 -17.01 -9.40
C PRO A 449 4.91 -16.16 -8.20
N TYR A 450 4.36 -16.80 -7.16
CA TYR A 450 3.92 -16.12 -5.93
C TYR A 450 5.00 -16.09 -4.83
N ALA A 451 6.22 -16.50 -5.11
CA ALA A 451 7.33 -16.39 -4.16
C ALA A 451 7.90 -14.96 -4.06
N TYR A 452 7.65 -14.12 -5.07
CA TYR A 452 8.07 -12.72 -5.10
C TYR A 452 6.92 -11.84 -5.60
N ILE A 453 6.24 -11.18 -4.67
CA ILE A 453 4.99 -10.45 -4.91
C ILE A 453 4.95 -9.07 -4.22
N PRO A 454 6.00 -8.22 -4.34
CA PRO A 454 6.04 -6.93 -3.64
C PRO A 454 4.94 -5.97 -4.11
N PHE A 455 4.42 -6.17 -5.32
CA PHE A 455 3.30 -5.43 -5.91
C PHE A 455 1.98 -6.22 -5.86
N SER A 456 1.86 -7.17 -4.91
CA SER A 456 0.75 -8.10 -4.86
C SER A 456 0.65 -8.94 -6.15
N ALA A 457 -0.42 -9.71 -6.32
CA ALA A 457 -0.65 -10.52 -7.51
C ALA A 457 -2.15 -10.70 -7.78
N GLY A 458 -2.50 -11.29 -8.94
CA GLY A 458 -3.87 -11.55 -9.35
C GLY A 458 -4.66 -10.28 -9.67
N PRO A 459 -6.01 -10.33 -9.65
CA PRO A 459 -6.87 -9.22 -10.05
C PRO A 459 -6.68 -7.93 -9.25
N ARG A 460 -6.21 -8.05 -8.01
CA ARG A 460 -5.95 -6.94 -7.06
C ARG A 460 -4.47 -6.55 -6.99
N ASN A 461 -3.68 -6.88 -8.00
CA ASN A 461 -2.28 -6.43 -8.06
C ASN A 461 -2.18 -4.90 -8.14
N CYS A 462 -1.00 -4.37 -7.82
CA CYS A 462 -0.71 -2.95 -7.92
C CYS A 462 -0.88 -2.46 -9.37
N ILE A 463 -1.71 -1.43 -9.54
CA ILE A 463 -1.96 -0.80 -10.84
C ILE A 463 -0.78 0.06 -11.27
N GLY A 464 -0.07 0.64 -10.30
CA GLY A 464 1.08 1.53 -10.48
C GLY A 464 2.43 0.82 -10.55
N GLN A 465 2.51 -0.52 -10.62
CA GLN A 465 3.78 -1.26 -10.57
C GLN A 465 4.84 -0.74 -11.55
N LYS A 466 4.46 -0.47 -12.80
CA LYS A 466 5.41 0.04 -13.81
C LYS A 466 5.85 1.46 -13.49
N PHE A 467 4.92 2.30 -13.03
CA PHE A 467 5.20 3.67 -12.58
C PHE A 467 6.22 3.64 -11.45
N ALA A 468 5.96 2.87 -10.39
CA ALA A 468 6.82 2.78 -9.21
C ALA A 468 8.26 2.33 -9.58
N VAL A 469 8.40 1.27 -10.38
CA VAL A 469 9.74 0.80 -10.78
C VAL A 469 10.50 1.83 -11.62
N LEU A 470 9.82 2.56 -12.50
CA LEU A 470 10.45 3.64 -13.29
C LEU A 470 10.86 4.80 -12.39
N GLU A 471 10.02 5.20 -11.45
CA GLU A 471 10.32 6.23 -10.46
C GLU A 471 11.51 5.81 -9.58
N GLU A 472 11.49 4.61 -9.00
CA GLU A 472 12.59 4.07 -8.20
C GLU A 472 13.91 4.07 -8.98
N LYS A 473 13.92 3.60 -10.23
CA LYS A 473 15.11 3.65 -11.09
C LYS A 473 15.59 5.08 -11.35
N THR A 474 14.67 6.00 -11.62
CA THR A 474 15.02 7.40 -11.92
C THR A 474 15.64 8.08 -10.70
N VAL A 475 15.02 7.96 -9.54
CA VAL A 475 15.50 8.58 -8.30
C VAL A 475 16.84 7.96 -7.86
N LEU A 476 16.92 6.63 -7.82
CA LEU A 476 18.14 5.93 -7.42
C LEU A 476 19.31 6.22 -8.36
N SER A 477 19.09 6.15 -9.68
CA SER A 477 20.16 6.45 -10.65
C SER A 477 20.60 7.91 -10.55
N SER A 478 19.69 8.86 -10.34
CA SER A 478 20.03 10.26 -10.16
C SER A 478 20.90 10.49 -8.91
N ILE A 479 20.55 9.86 -7.79
CA ILE A 479 21.35 9.94 -6.55
C ILE A 479 22.71 9.29 -6.74
N LEU A 480 22.77 8.05 -7.25
CA LEU A 480 24.00 7.25 -7.33
C LEU A 480 24.97 7.71 -8.42
N ARG A 481 24.53 8.48 -9.39
CA ARG A 481 25.41 9.18 -10.35
C ARG A 481 26.16 10.34 -9.71
N ASN A 482 25.56 10.98 -8.70
CA ASN A 482 26.10 12.19 -8.07
C ASN A 482 26.77 11.91 -6.73
N TYR A 483 26.29 10.90 -5.99
CA TYR A 483 26.71 10.66 -4.62
C TYR A 483 27.05 9.18 -4.39
N ARG A 484 28.04 8.97 -3.50
CA ARG A 484 28.25 7.72 -2.79
C ARG A 484 27.47 7.79 -1.48
N VAL A 485 26.76 6.73 -1.15
CA VAL A 485 25.91 6.64 0.04
C VAL A 485 26.49 5.63 1.03
N GLU A 486 26.40 5.95 2.32
CA GLU A 486 26.75 5.05 3.42
C GLU A 486 25.62 5.04 4.43
N SER A 487 25.15 3.85 4.81
CA SER A 487 24.19 3.72 5.90
C SER A 487 24.88 3.87 7.25
N VAL A 488 24.27 4.61 8.18
CA VAL A 488 24.76 4.75 9.55
C VAL A 488 24.43 3.51 10.36
N GLU A 489 23.24 2.95 10.17
CA GLU A 489 22.80 1.74 10.85
C GLU A 489 23.10 0.50 10.02
N LYS A 490 23.41 -0.59 10.70
CA LYS A 490 23.56 -1.89 10.09
C LYS A 490 22.23 -2.63 10.01
N LEU A 491 22.16 -3.59 9.11
CA LEU A 491 20.96 -4.43 8.93
C LEU A 491 20.56 -5.15 10.22
N GLU A 492 21.52 -5.60 11.01
CA GLU A 492 21.34 -6.32 12.28
C GLU A 492 20.79 -5.47 13.42
N ASP A 493 20.94 -4.13 13.33
CA ASP A 493 20.53 -3.18 14.37
C ASP A 493 19.12 -2.60 14.11
N LEU A 494 18.48 -2.97 13.00
CA LEU A 494 17.20 -2.42 12.61
C LEU A 494 16.02 -2.90 13.44
N ASN A 495 15.25 -1.94 13.94
CA ASN A 495 13.92 -2.17 14.46
C ASN A 495 12.88 -1.79 13.39
N LEU A 496 12.15 -2.79 12.90
CA LEU A 496 11.14 -2.60 11.86
C LEU A 496 9.80 -2.23 12.45
N MET A 497 9.24 -1.11 12.04
CA MET A 497 7.87 -0.72 12.39
C MET A 497 6.88 -1.29 11.39
N ASN A 498 5.99 -2.15 11.90
CA ASN A 498 4.88 -2.67 11.12
C ASN A 498 3.73 -1.67 11.14
N GLU A 499 3.74 -0.78 10.17
CA GLU A 499 2.67 0.17 9.87
C GLU A 499 1.95 -0.22 8.58
N LEU A 500 1.20 0.68 7.96
CA LEU A 500 0.64 0.45 6.62
C LEU A 500 1.76 0.23 5.61
N ILE A 501 2.85 0.98 5.77
CA ILE A 501 4.10 0.88 5.02
C ILE A 501 5.22 0.48 5.99
N LEU A 502 6.10 -0.41 5.55
CA LEU A 502 7.25 -0.88 6.34
C LEU A 502 8.31 0.19 6.46
N ARG A 503 8.62 0.60 7.70
CA ARG A 503 9.63 1.62 8.01
C ARG A 503 10.55 1.17 9.13
N PRO A 504 11.80 1.67 9.19
CA PRO A 504 12.60 1.53 10.40
C PRO A 504 12.16 2.56 11.46
N GLU A 505 12.30 2.20 12.74
CA GLU A 505 11.94 3.07 13.86
C GLU A 505 12.80 4.34 13.92
N SER A 506 14.07 4.23 13.53
CA SER A 506 15.08 5.29 13.57
C SER A 506 15.06 6.25 12.35
N GLY A 507 14.19 6.00 11.34
CA GLY A 507 14.35 6.59 10.01
C GLY A 507 15.48 5.90 9.22
N ILE A 508 15.81 6.42 8.04
CA ILE A 508 16.95 5.93 7.21
C ILE A 508 18.09 6.94 7.31
N ARG A 509 18.94 6.75 8.34
CA ARG A 509 20.08 7.64 8.59
C ARG A 509 21.26 7.27 7.69
N MET A 510 21.74 8.26 6.94
CA MET A 510 22.77 8.09 5.94
C MET A 510 23.82 9.20 6.02
N ARG A 511 24.99 8.91 5.45
CA ARG A 511 26.00 9.87 5.04
C ARG A 511 26.16 9.82 3.54
N ILE A 512 26.28 10.95 2.90
CA ILE A 512 26.50 11.03 1.46
C ILE A 512 27.75 11.85 1.16
N TYR A 513 28.43 11.46 0.09
CA TYR A 513 29.66 12.10 -0.37
C TYR A 513 29.56 12.35 -1.89
N PRO A 514 30.08 13.48 -2.40
CA PRO A 514 30.15 13.67 -3.85
C PRO A 514 30.92 12.54 -4.50
N ARG A 515 30.34 11.96 -5.55
CA ARG A 515 30.98 10.88 -6.30
C ARG A 515 32.04 11.47 -7.26
N LYS A 516 33.28 11.01 -7.12
CA LYS A 516 34.31 11.25 -8.14
C LYS A 516 34.04 10.32 -9.30
N LYS A 517 33.70 10.86 -10.47
CA LYS A 517 33.61 10.05 -11.70
C LYS A 517 35.00 9.47 -11.98
N THR A 518 35.06 8.17 -12.22
CA THR A 518 36.30 7.52 -12.65
C THR A 518 36.59 8.06 -14.05
N GLN A 519 37.67 8.81 -14.23
CA GLN A 519 38.17 9.16 -15.57
C GLN A 519 38.56 7.85 -16.25
N SER A 520 37.82 7.46 -17.27
CA SER A 520 38.09 6.32 -18.14
C SER A 520 39.23 6.62 -19.10
#